data_1afd8f2b6d94443ada2c832ff64e311f
#
_entry.id   1afd8f2b6d94443ada2c832ff64e311f
#
_cell.length_a   1.000
_cell.length_b   1.000
_cell.length_c   1.000
_cell.angle_alpha   90.00
_cell.angle_beta   90.00
_cell.angle_gamma   90.00
#
_symmetry.space_group_name_H-M   'P 1'
#
loop_
_entity.id
_entity.type
_entity.pdbx_description
1 polymer ?
#
loop_
_entity_poly.entity_id
_entity_poly.type
_entity_poly.pdbx_seq_one_letter_code
_entity_poly.pdbx_strand_id
1 'polypeptide(L)' 'MARMQPLDINQLDDEIRHMCQESEQQIGTSASTRTYARNPAVVKALAAFRGALVREGTINPVIRELVRIKIAGLNACRY' A
#
# COMPACT_ATOMS: atom_id res chain seq x y z
N MET A 1 16.87 1.69 6.76
CA MET A 1 16.03 1.87 7.97
C MET A 1 15.04 3.01 7.72
N ALA A 2 13.80 2.79 8.07
CA ALA A 2 12.78 3.81 7.89
C ALA A 2 12.93 4.94 8.92
N ARG A 3 12.74 6.20 8.49
CA ARG A 3 12.78 7.36 9.37
C ARG A 3 11.52 7.48 10.23
N MET A 4 10.40 6.95 9.73
CA MET A 4 9.15 6.87 10.46
C MET A 4 8.80 5.42 10.70
N GLN A 5 8.40 5.10 11.93
CA GLN A 5 7.94 3.76 12.23
C GLN A 5 6.46 3.61 11.89
N PRO A 6 6.03 2.45 11.39
CA PRO A 6 4.61 2.18 11.22
C PRO A 6 3.86 2.29 12.55
N LEU A 7 2.63 2.80 12.51
CA LEU A 7 1.78 2.82 13.69
C LEU A 7 1.35 1.41 14.07
N ASP A 8 1.11 1.18 15.35
CA ASP A 8 0.51 -0.06 15.84
C ASP A 8 -0.91 -0.18 15.27
N ILE A 9 -1.31 -1.39 14.89
CA ILE A 9 -2.63 -1.64 14.32
C ILE A 9 -3.76 -1.21 15.26
N ASN A 10 -3.53 -1.22 16.56
CA ASN A 10 -4.52 -0.82 17.55
C ASN A 10 -4.71 0.71 17.63
N GLN A 11 -3.82 1.48 17.01
CA GLN A 11 -3.91 2.94 16.96
C GLN A 11 -4.69 3.45 15.74
N LEU A 12 -5.15 2.55 14.88
CA LEU A 12 -5.81 2.88 13.61
C LEU A 12 -7.32 2.91 13.78
N ASP A 13 -8.01 3.71 12.94
CA ASP A 13 -9.46 3.62 12.87
C ASP A 13 -9.88 2.30 12.22
N ASP A 14 -11.17 1.96 12.32
CA ASP A 14 -11.67 0.66 11.88
C ASP A 14 -11.49 0.47 10.37
N GLU A 15 -11.69 1.51 9.58
CA GLU A 15 -11.54 1.43 8.13
C GLU A 15 -10.09 1.14 7.72
N ILE A 16 -9.14 1.86 8.31
CA ILE A 16 -7.72 1.68 8.03
C ILE A 16 -7.24 0.33 8.56
N ARG A 17 -7.71 -0.08 9.73
CA ARG A 17 -7.40 -1.40 10.29
C ARG A 17 -7.83 -2.51 9.34
N HIS A 18 -9.02 -2.38 8.76
CA HIS A 18 -9.52 -3.34 7.78
C HIS A 18 -8.62 -3.40 6.54
N MET A 19 -8.19 -2.24 6.04
CA MET A 19 -7.23 -2.17 4.92
C MET A 19 -5.92 -2.88 5.26
N CYS A 20 -5.43 -2.71 6.49
CA CYS A 20 -4.21 -3.39 6.94
C CYS A 20 -4.39 -4.91 6.97
N GLN A 21 -5.53 -5.38 7.47
CA GLN A 21 -5.81 -6.81 7.52
C GLN A 21 -5.87 -7.42 6.13
N GLU A 22 -6.50 -6.74 5.17
CA GLU A 22 -6.53 -7.19 3.78
C GLU A 22 -5.12 -7.22 3.17
N SER A 23 -4.32 -6.19 3.41
CA SER A 23 -2.95 -6.12 2.92
C SER A 23 -2.09 -7.26 3.46
N GLU A 24 -2.24 -7.56 4.75
CA GLU A 24 -1.50 -8.66 5.37
C GLU A 24 -1.87 -10.01 4.78
N GLN A 25 -3.14 -10.21 4.41
CA GLN A 25 -3.58 -11.44 3.75
C GLN A 25 -3.03 -11.54 2.33
N GLN A 26 -2.92 -10.45 1.61
CA GLN A 26 -2.51 -10.45 0.21
C GLN A 26 -1.00 -10.46 0.01
N ILE A 27 -0.27 -9.67 0.77
CA ILE A 27 1.17 -9.49 0.59
C ILE A 27 2.00 -9.74 1.85
N GLY A 28 1.37 -10.13 2.95
CA GLY A 28 2.06 -10.52 4.18
C GLY A 28 2.48 -9.37 5.07
N THR A 29 2.20 -8.11 4.69
CA THR A 29 2.57 -6.94 5.49
C THR A 29 1.62 -5.79 5.26
N SER A 30 1.46 -4.95 6.25
CA SER A 30 0.72 -3.69 6.17
C SER A 30 1.59 -2.50 6.59
N ALA A 31 2.91 -2.67 6.61
CA ALA A 31 3.82 -1.64 7.15
C ALA A 31 3.68 -0.30 6.45
N SER A 32 3.57 -0.26 5.11
CA SER A 32 3.43 0.99 4.37
C SER A 32 2.13 1.71 4.72
N THR A 33 1.01 0.98 4.79
CA THR A 33 -0.29 1.55 5.17
C THR A 33 -0.23 2.13 6.58
N ARG A 34 0.37 1.39 7.53
CA ARG A 34 0.50 1.86 8.91
C ARG A 34 1.41 3.08 9.04
N THR A 35 2.41 3.20 8.17
CA THR A 35 3.27 4.39 8.14
C THR A 35 2.51 5.62 7.67
N TYR A 36 1.77 5.51 6.56
CA TYR A 36 0.94 6.60 6.04
C TYR A 36 -0.24 6.92 6.95
N ALA A 37 -0.65 6.00 7.81
CA ALA A 37 -1.80 6.17 8.71
C ALA A 37 -1.62 7.29 9.73
N ARG A 38 -0.44 7.87 9.84
CA ARG A 38 -0.24 9.10 10.62
C ARG A 38 -1.07 10.26 10.07
N ASN A 39 -1.47 10.19 8.81
CA ASN A 39 -2.48 11.06 8.24
C ASN A 39 -3.56 10.20 7.58
N PRO A 40 -4.67 9.91 8.29
CA PRO A 40 -5.71 9.01 7.78
C PRO A 40 -6.33 9.46 6.45
N ALA A 41 -6.47 10.77 6.22
CA ALA A 41 -7.00 11.28 4.97
C ALA A 41 -6.10 10.91 3.78
N VAL A 42 -4.80 10.94 3.97
CA VAL A 42 -3.83 10.56 2.92
C VAL A 42 -3.95 9.08 2.60
N VAL A 43 -4.07 8.23 3.62
CA VAL A 43 -4.23 6.78 3.42
C VAL A 43 -5.47 6.48 2.59
N LYS A 44 -6.59 7.11 2.92
CA LYS A 44 -7.85 6.89 2.22
C LYS A 44 -7.79 7.38 0.78
N ALA A 45 -7.19 8.56 0.55
CA ALA A 45 -7.00 9.10 -0.78
C ALA A 45 -6.08 8.23 -1.63
N LEU A 46 -5.00 7.74 -1.05
CA LEU A 46 -4.06 6.86 -1.75
C LEU A 46 -4.70 5.52 -2.11
N ALA A 47 -5.51 4.95 -1.21
CA ALA A 47 -6.24 3.72 -1.49
C ALA A 47 -7.24 3.90 -2.64
N ALA A 48 -7.95 5.03 -2.66
CA ALA A 48 -8.88 5.35 -3.75
C ALA A 48 -8.15 5.51 -5.09
N PHE A 49 -7.00 6.17 -5.09
CA PHE A 49 -6.18 6.35 -6.29
C PHE A 49 -5.70 5.01 -6.83
N ARG A 50 -5.17 4.16 -5.98
CA ARG A 50 -4.71 2.82 -6.38
C ARG A 50 -5.84 1.96 -6.90
N GLY A 51 -7.00 2.03 -6.26
CA GLY A 51 -8.19 1.31 -6.71
C GLY A 51 -8.64 1.74 -8.09
N ALA A 52 -8.63 3.05 -8.36
CA ALA A 52 -8.97 3.59 -9.67
C ALA A 52 -7.99 3.12 -10.75
N LEU A 53 -6.70 3.08 -10.45
CA LEU A 53 -5.70 2.56 -11.39
C LEU A 53 -5.96 1.11 -11.75
N VAL A 54 -6.34 0.29 -10.77
CA VAL A 54 -6.61 -1.13 -11.00
C VAL A 54 -7.89 -1.35 -11.80
N ARG A 55 -8.98 -0.63 -11.46
CA ARG A 55 -10.30 -0.84 -12.08
C ARG A 55 -10.47 -0.11 -13.40
N GLU A 56 -9.89 1.08 -13.53
CA GLU A 56 -10.17 1.99 -14.65
C GLU A 56 -8.93 2.33 -15.47
N GLY A 57 -7.76 1.81 -15.09
CA GLY A 57 -6.53 2.04 -15.82
C GLY A 57 -6.55 1.35 -17.19
N THR A 58 -5.90 1.98 -18.15
CA THR A 58 -5.82 1.46 -19.52
C THR A 58 -4.66 0.51 -19.76
N ILE A 59 -3.73 0.43 -18.79
CA ILE A 59 -2.56 -0.44 -18.91
C ILE A 59 -2.94 -1.85 -18.48
N ASN A 60 -2.54 -2.85 -19.26
CA ASN A 60 -2.74 -4.25 -18.93
C ASN A 60 -2.16 -4.55 -17.55
N PRO A 61 -2.92 -5.21 -16.64
CA PRO A 61 -2.44 -5.51 -15.30
C PRO A 61 -1.13 -6.29 -15.24
N VAL A 62 -0.91 -7.20 -16.17
CA VAL A 62 0.34 -7.99 -16.22
C VAL A 62 1.53 -7.07 -16.52
N ILE A 63 1.39 -6.18 -17.50
CA ILE A 63 2.45 -5.23 -17.85
C ILE A 63 2.74 -4.29 -16.70
N ARG A 64 1.70 -3.78 -16.05
CA ARG A 64 1.84 -2.91 -14.88
C ARG A 64 2.62 -3.61 -13.77
N GLU A 65 2.33 -4.86 -13.51
CA GLU A 65 3.01 -5.64 -12.47
C GLU A 65 4.47 -5.91 -12.83
N LEU A 66 4.76 -6.20 -14.10
CA LEU A 66 6.13 -6.37 -14.57
C LEU A 66 6.96 -5.10 -14.40
N VAL A 67 6.38 -3.95 -14.74
CA VAL A 67 7.03 -2.64 -14.54
C VAL A 67 7.31 -2.40 -13.06
N ARG A 68 6.34 -2.68 -12.21
CA ARG A 68 6.49 -2.53 -10.77
C ARG A 68 7.64 -3.38 -10.22
N ILE A 69 7.70 -4.62 -10.63
CA ILE A 69 8.77 -5.55 -10.21
C ILE A 69 10.13 -5.07 -10.70
N LYS A 70 10.22 -4.60 -11.93
CA LYS A 70 11.46 -4.10 -12.50
C LYS A 70 11.97 -2.86 -11.73
N ILE A 71 11.08 -1.92 -11.45
CA ILE A 71 11.42 -0.73 -10.70
C ILE A 71 11.86 -1.09 -9.27
N ALA A 72 11.14 -2.00 -8.62
CA ALA A 72 11.49 -2.46 -7.29
C ALA A 72 12.88 -3.10 -7.28
N GLY A 73 13.19 -3.91 -8.29
CA GLY A 73 14.51 -4.53 -8.42
C GLY A 73 15.63 -3.50 -8.57
N LEU A 74 15.41 -2.47 -9.39
CA LEU A 74 16.39 -1.40 -9.60
C LEU A 74 16.63 -0.60 -8.33
N ASN A 75 15.62 -0.47 -7.47
CA ASN A 75 15.69 0.31 -6.24
C ASN A 75 15.93 -0.56 -5.00
N ALA A 76 16.20 -1.85 -5.17
CA ALA A 76 16.38 -2.81 -4.06
C ALA A 76 15.19 -2.79 -3.08
N CYS A 77 13.97 -2.62 -3.60
CA CYS A 77 12.76 -2.57 -2.79
C CYS A 77 12.19 -3.98 -2.60
N ARG A 78 11.75 -4.29 -1.36
CA ARG A 78 11.18 -5.61 -1.05
C ARG A 78 9.70 -5.73 -1.39
N TYR A 79 9.05 -4.61 -1.58
CA TYR A 79 7.64 -4.61 -1.96
C TYR A 79 7.52 -4.83 -3.46
#